data_c24987e99bfe20a06916004be66ac711
#
_entry.id   c24987e99bfe20a06916004be66ac711
#
_cell.length_a   1.000
_cell.length_b   1.000
_cell.length_c   1.000
_cell.angle_alpha   90.00
_cell.angle_beta   90.00
_cell.angle_gamma   90.00
#
_symmetry.space_group_name_H-M   'P 1'
#
loop_
_entity.id
_entity.type
_entity.pdbx_description
1 polymer ?
#
loop_
_entity_poly.entity_id
_entity_poly.type
_entity_poly.pdbx_seq_one_letter_code
_entity_poly.pdbx_strand_id
1 'polypeptide(L)'
;MEKRPMDRETRERKRRTRAAWKKVWHIARPILVIAVSLCICYVLLSKVTTKVLDKFLFPVDPADATPVTVTVASGSGASAIAKLLYEAGGTDDNDELLSPGLIKSKAVFKVYVDFTGKSSKLRAGTYVLSRNMDIPQIVDIICEGNPPKATVRFTITEGSDVEAVAAKLIEQGVLKDDAEFLSLCKSGDAFTDYAFVKEILDEQAQTGQARDYVLEGYLFPDTYEVYADASAKTIINKMLMQFLAVFSDEYIARAQELDMSTDDVVKLAALIEKEAKVGDDFAKVSAVFHNRLKADMPMESDASLRYIFKQNILNWTQTQRQDESPYNTIVYKGLGLGPITNPGRRAIEAALYPDEAFVEEEYLFFVLKYGWTGELAYAKTNEAHDENVAQYSQYWAMTEKPADFKEETQEDD
;
A
#
# COMPACT_ATOMS: atom_id res chain seq x y z
N MET A 1 -65.80 7.87 -79.33
CA MET A 1 -65.99 6.68 -78.47
C MET A 1 -67.13 6.95 -77.51
N GLU A 2 -68.29 6.53 -77.77
CA GLU A 2 -69.54 6.75 -77.04
C GLU A 2 -69.55 5.85 -75.81
N LYS A 3 -69.59 6.43 -74.58
CA LYS A 3 -69.69 5.63 -73.35
C LYS A 3 -71.09 5.05 -73.22
N ARG A 4 -71.20 3.72 -73.46
CA ARG A 4 -72.45 2.96 -73.23
C ARG A 4 -72.98 3.26 -71.83
N PRO A 5 -74.24 3.55 -71.65
CA PRO A 5 -74.85 3.80 -70.36
C PRO A 5 -74.81 2.56 -69.51
N MET A 6 -74.32 2.68 -68.31
CA MET A 6 -74.14 1.61 -67.32
C MET A 6 -75.52 1.13 -66.89
N ASP A 7 -75.79 -0.19 -66.99
CA ASP A 7 -77.04 -0.89 -66.66
C ASP A 7 -77.52 -0.58 -65.22
N ARG A 8 -78.83 -0.55 -65.05
CA ARG A 8 -79.51 -0.20 -63.78
C ARG A 8 -79.10 -1.15 -62.62
N GLU A 9 -78.91 -2.39 -62.87
CA GLU A 9 -78.42 -3.36 -61.84
C GLU A 9 -77.01 -3.07 -61.34
N THR A 10 -76.15 -2.70 -62.23
CA THR A 10 -74.72 -2.33 -61.91
C THR A 10 -74.71 -1.02 -61.11
N ARG A 11 -75.61 -0.07 -61.34
CA ARG A 11 -75.78 1.15 -60.57
C ARG A 11 -76.30 0.89 -59.14
N GLU A 12 -77.28 -0.02 -58.99
CA GLU A 12 -77.78 -0.38 -57.65
C GLU A 12 -76.77 -1.18 -56.85
N ARG A 13 -76.02 -2.07 -57.43
CA ARG A 13 -74.95 -2.84 -56.80
C ARG A 13 -73.85 -1.94 -56.32
N LYS A 14 -73.44 -0.97 -57.12
CA LYS A 14 -72.47 0.05 -56.72
C LYS A 14 -73.02 0.98 -55.61
N ARG A 15 -74.32 1.29 -55.58
CA ARG A 15 -74.91 2.09 -54.49
C ARG A 15 -74.93 1.27 -53.18
N ARG A 16 -75.32 -0.04 -53.23
CA ARG A 16 -75.32 -0.91 -52.03
C ARG A 16 -73.95 -1.15 -51.47
N THR A 17 -72.93 -1.36 -52.30
CA THR A 17 -71.55 -1.52 -51.88
C THR A 17 -70.99 -0.22 -51.29
N ARG A 18 -71.29 0.96 -51.89
CA ARG A 18 -70.89 2.26 -51.33
C ARG A 18 -71.56 2.56 -49.99
N ALA A 19 -72.82 2.19 -49.82
CA ALA A 19 -73.54 2.38 -48.55
C ALA A 19 -73.02 1.45 -47.45
N ALA A 20 -72.70 0.19 -47.77
CA ALA A 20 -72.06 -0.76 -46.87
C ALA A 20 -70.65 -0.29 -46.48
N TRP A 21 -69.83 0.17 -47.44
CA TRP A 21 -68.52 0.73 -47.20
C TRP A 21 -68.58 1.99 -46.34
N LYS A 22 -69.57 2.88 -46.50
CA LYS A 22 -69.73 4.04 -45.62
C LYS A 22 -70.06 3.64 -44.18
N LYS A 23 -70.86 2.64 -43.93
CA LYS A 23 -71.15 2.13 -42.58
C LYS A 23 -69.93 1.50 -41.96
N VAL A 24 -69.21 0.65 -42.69
CA VAL A 24 -67.94 0.05 -42.21
C VAL A 24 -66.88 1.13 -41.93
N TRP A 25 -66.78 2.15 -42.81
CA TRP A 25 -65.84 3.24 -42.63
C TRP A 25 -66.15 4.14 -41.42
N HIS A 26 -67.43 4.34 -41.09
CA HIS A 26 -67.80 5.11 -39.89
C HIS A 26 -67.38 4.41 -38.60
N ILE A 27 -67.32 3.07 -38.57
CA ILE A 27 -66.89 2.28 -37.43
C ILE A 27 -65.34 2.10 -37.47
N ALA A 28 -64.78 1.81 -38.62
CA ALA A 28 -63.37 1.54 -38.81
C ALA A 28 -62.50 2.81 -38.65
N ARG A 29 -63.00 3.98 -39.07
CA ARG A 29 -62.27 5.24 -39.03
C ARG A 29 -61.77 5.65 -37.61
N PRO A 30 -62.67 5.68 -36.59
CA PRO A 30 -62.19 6.06 -35.24
C PRO A 30 -61.24 5.00 -34.68
N ILE A 31 -61.40 3.74 -34.93
CA ILE A 31 -60.49 2.66 -34.51
C ILE A 31 -59.13 2.84 -35.18
N LEU A 32 -59.13 3.13 -36.48
CA LEU A 32 -57.87 3.38 -37.21
C LEU A 32 -57.14 4.62 -36.71
N VAL A 33 -57.88 5.70 -36.43
CA VAL A 33 -57.30 6.93 -35.87
C VAL A 33 -56.69 6.67 -34.50
N ILE A 34 -57.38 5.96 -33.62
CA ILE A 34 -56.84 5.58 -32.31
C ILE A 34 -55.60 4.72 -32.46
N ALA A 35 -55.66 3.67 -33.32
CA ALA A 35 -54.51 2.80 -33.54
C ALA A 35 -53.29 3.53 -34.11
N VAL A 36 -53.50 4.42 -35.09
CA VAL A 36 -52.41 5.26 -35.65
C VAL A 36 -51.92 6.25 -34.63
N SER A 37 -52.78 6.86 -33.83
CA SER A 37 -52.37 7.77 -32.75
C SER A 37 -51.54 7.07 -31.69
N LEU A 38 -51.97 5.87 -31.25
CA LEU A 38 -51.20 5.06 -30.32
C LEU A 38 -49.86 4.63 -30.90
N CYS A 39 -49.80 4.29 -32.18
CA CYS A 39 -48.57 3.91 -32.87
C CYS A 39 -47.61 5.13 -32.97
N ILE A 40 -48.13 6.31 -33.30
CA ILE A 40 -47.33 7.55 -33.33
C ILE A 40 -46.86 7.90 -31.94
N CYS A 41 -47.73 7.84 -30.92
CA CYS A 41 -47.33 8.07 -29.52
C CYS A 41 -46.24 7.06 -29.08
N TYR A 42 -46.38 5.80 -29.42
CA TYR A 42 -45.37 4.78 -29.12
C TYR A 42 -44.03 5.05 -29.81
N VAL A 43 -44.03 5.39 -31.10
CA VAL A 43 -42.80 5.73 -31.84
C VAL A 43 -42.14 7.00 -31.31
N LEU A 44 -42.92 8.03 -30.98
CA LEU A 44 -42.40 9.27 -30.40
C LEU A 44 -41.85 9.02 -28.99
N LEU A 45 -42.60 8.29 -28.16
CA LEU A 45 -42.17 7.96 -26.79
C LEU A 45 -40.89 7.06 -26.82
N SER A 46 -40.85 6.08 -27.71
CA SER A 46 -39.66 5.21 -27.83
C SER A 46 -38.43 5.97 -28.29
N LYS A 47 -38.53 6.87 -29.25
CA LYS A 47 -37.41 7.72 -29.72
C LYS A 47 -36.92 8.71 -28.67
N VAL A 48 -37.85 9.29 -27.87
CA VAL A 48 -37.50 10.19 -26.79
C VAL A 48 -36.86 9.43 -25.62
N THR A 49 -37.47 8.29 -25.23
CA THR A 49 -36.92 7.49 -24.12
C THR A 49 -35.57 6.89 -24.44
N THR A 50 -35.34 6.34 -25.64
CA THR A 50 -34.03 5.81 -26.01
C THR A 50 -32.97 6.91 -26.05
N LYS A 51 -33.23 8.05 -26.71
CA LYS A 51 -32.24 9.17 -26.77
C LYS A 51 -31.91 9.76 -25.40
N VAL A 52 -32.89 9.90 -24.51
CA VAL A 52 -32.67 10.45 -23.17
C VAL A 52 -32.03 9.44 -22.25
N LEU A 53 -32.49 8.19 -22.24
CA LEU A 53 -31.91 7.12 -21.44
C LEU A 53 -30.49 6.81 -21.89
N ASP A 54 -30.26 6.66 -23.20
CA ASP A 54 -28.92 6.41 -23.74
C ASP A 54 -27.93 7.53 -23.32
N LYS A 55 -28.33 8.79 -23.46
CA LYS A 55 -27.47 9.93 -23.11
C LYS A 55 -27.04 9.94 -21.64
N PHE A 56 -27.88 9.50 -20.72
CA PHE A 56 -27.62 9.57 -19.26
C PHE A 56 -27.24 8.25 -18.63
N LEU A 57 -27.51 7.08 -19.30
CA LEU A 57 -27.05 5.77 -18.87
C LEU A 57 -25.57 5.53 -19.21
N PHE A 58 -25.08 6.15 -20.28
CA PHE A 58 -23.68 6.02 -20.71
C PHE A 58 -22.68 6.55 -19.69
N PRO A 59 -21.43 6.05 -19.69
CA PRO A 59 -20.35 6.49 -18.84
C PRO A 59 -20.18 8.02 -18.82
N VAL A 60 -19.75 8.56 -17.70
CA VAL A 60 -19.43 9.99 -17.57
C VAL A 60 -18.27 10.35 -18.50
N ASP A 61 -17.22 9.55 -18.47
CA ASP A 61 -16.07 9.62 -19.36
C ASP A 61 -15.61 8.21 -19.74
N PRO A 62 -15.86 7.76 -21.00
CA PRO A 62 -15.48 6.43 -21.45
C PRO A 62 -13.96 6.17 -21.43
N ALA A 63 -13.13 7.20 -21.42
CA ALA A 63 -11.68 7.08 -21.41
C ALA A 63 -11.09 7.07 -20.00
N ASP A 64 -11.85 7.51 -18.97
CA ASP A 64 -11.36 7.61 -17.60
C ASP A 64 -11.64 6.34 -16.79
N ALA A 65 -10.66 5.45 -16.75
CA ALA A 65 -10.67 4.22 -15.94
C ALA A 65 -10.11 4.43 -14.52
N THR A 66 -9.83 5.67 -14.10
CA THR A 66 -9.27 5.96 -12.77
C THR A 66 -10.19 5.42 -11.67
N PRO A 67 -9.67 4.58 -10.75
CA PRO A 67 -10.46 3.99 -9.69
C PRO A 67 -10.90 5.05 -8.67
N VAL A 68 -12.20 5.11 -8.40
CA VAL A 68 -12.81 5.97 -7.37
C VAL A 68 -13.46 5.08 -6.32
N THR A 69 -13.03 5.21 -5.07
CA THR A 69 -13.58 4.44 -3.96
C THR A 69 -14.82 5.13 -3.39
N VAL A 70 -15.93 4.39 -3.34
CA VAL A 70 -17.22 4.89 -2.85
C VAL A 70 -17.76 3.97 -1.76
N THR A 71 -18.13 4.52 -0.59
CA THR A 71 -18.68 3.72 0.52
C THR A 71 -20.19 3.95 0.65
N VAL A 72 -20.95 2.91 0.41
CA VAL A 72 -22.41 2.87 0.58
C VAL A 72 -22.71 2.43 2.03
N ALA A 73 -23.27 3.33 2.82
CA ALA A 73 -23.62 3.05 4.22
C ALA A 73 -24.78 2.04 4.34
N SER A 74 -24.82 1.30 5.45
CA SER A 74 -25.92 0.37 5.74
C SER A 74 -27.26 1.12 5.79
N GLY A 75 -28.29 0.59 5.11
CA GLY A 75 -29.61 1.20 5.03
C GLY A 75 -29.75 2.33 4.02
N SER A 76 -28.72 2.64 3.21
CA SER A 76 -28.81 3.63 2.14
C SER A 76 -29.79 3.19 1.05
N GLY A 77 -30.83 4.01 0.80
CA GLY A 77 -31.74 3.79 -0.33
C GLY A 77 -31.18 4.31 -1.65
N ALA A 78 -31.85 3.97 -2.77
CA ALA A 78 -31.44 4.34 -4.12
C ALA A 78 -31.15 5.85 -4.31
N SER A 79 -31.90 6.72 -3.61
CA SER A 79 -31.70 8.18 -3.68
C SER A 79 -30.41 8.64 -3.00
N ALA A 80 -30.05 8.04 -1.85
CA ALA A 80 -28.81 8.34 -1.14
C ALA A 80 -27.60 7.85 -1.94
N ILE A 81 -27.69 6.65 -2.52
CA ILE A 81 -26.64 6.09 -3.38
C ILE A 81 -26.47 6.94 -4.66
N ALA A 82 -27.59 7.36 -5.28
CA ALA A 82 -27.53 8.27 -6.44
C ALA A 82 -26.83 9.60 -6.12
N LYS A 83 -27.09 10.15 -4.91
CA LYS A 83 -26.42 11.38 -4.45
C LYS A 83 -24.91 11.11 -4.28
N LEU A 84 -24.53 10.06 -3.58
CA LEU A 84 -23.15 9.66 -3.33
C LEU A 84 -22.36 9.46 -4.63
N LEU A 85 -22.92 8.74 -5.61
CA LEU A 85 -22.27 8.51 -6.91
C LEU A 85 -22.14 9.79 -7.76
N TYR A 86 -23.13 10.67 -7.68
CA TYR A 86 -23.11 11.95 -8.41
C TYR A 86 -22.07 12.93 -7.82
N GLU A 87 -21.91 12.91 -6.51
CA GLU A 87 -21.00 13.79 -5.76
C GLU A 87 -19.60 13.18 -5.55
N ALA A 88 -19.34 12.00 -6.11
CA ALA A 88 -18.06 11.30 -5.99
C ALA A 88 -16.85 12.03 -6.62
N GLY A 89 -17.09 13.14 -7.33
CA GLY A 89 -16.05 14.05 -7.83
C GLY A 89 -15.65 15.15 -6.84
N GLY A 90 -16.25 15.16 -5.63
CA GLY A 90 -16.12 16.23 -4.63
C GLY A 90 -17.07 17.41 -4.92
N THR A 91 -17.42 18.13 -3.87
CA THR A 91 -18.20 19.37 -3.91
C THR A 91 -17.46 20.48 -3.19
N ASP A 92 -17.67 21.73 -3.60
CA ASP A 92 -17.19 22.91 -2.88
C ASP A 92 -18.12 23.29 -1.71
N ASP A 93 -17.81 24.40 -1.02
CA ASP A 93 -18.59 24.92 0.12
C ASP A 93 -20.02 25.33 -0.26
N ASN A 94 -20.34 25.46 -1.55
CA ASN A 94 -21.67 25.82 -2.10
C ASN A 94 -22.42 24.62 -2.68
N ASP A 95 -21.97 23.38 -2.43
CA ASP A 95 -22.47 22.11 -3.03
C ASP A 95 -22.32 22.05 -4.58
N GLU A 96 -21.44 22.85 -5.19
CA GLU A 96 -21.09 22.73 -6.61
C GLU A 96 -20.03 21.66 -6.82
N LEU A 97 -20.19 20.84 -7.89
CA LEU A 97 -19.27 19.74 -8.19
C LEU A 97 -17.89 20.29 -8.62
N LEU A 98 -16.84 19.92 -7.89
CA LEU A 98 -15.45 20.23 -8.25
C LEU A 98 -14.97 19.46 -9.47
N SER A 99 -15.49 18.22 -9.66
CA SER A 99 -15.24 17.40 -10.84
C SER A 99 -16.45 16.50 -11.14
N PRO A 100 -16.59 15.96 -12.36
CA PRO A 100 -17.65 15.01 -12.68
C PRO A 100 -17.65 13.82 -11.72
N GLY A 101 -18.83 13.45 -11.21
CA GLY A 101 -19.02 12.23 -10.43
C GLY A 101 -18.94 10.96 -11.28
N LEU A 102 -19.47 9.86 -10.74
CA LEU A 102 -19.53 8.55 -11.41
C LEU A 102 -20.80 8.36 -12.26
N ILE A 103 -21.81 9.21 -12.10
CA ILE A 103 -23.05 9.20 -12.88
C ILE A 103 -23.44 10.63 -13.32
N LYS A 104 -24.08 10.74 -14.49
CA LYS A 104 -24.51 12.05 -15.05
C LYS A 104 -25.80 12.59 -14.43
N SER A 105 -26.63 11.73 -13.81
CA SER A 105 -27.96 12.15 -13.31
C SER A 105 -28.44 11.23 -12.18
N LYS A 106 -28.72 11.84 -11.03
CA LYS A 106 -29.35 11.20 -9.86
C LYS A 106 -30.73 10.63 -10.19
N ALA A 107 -31.52 11.36 -10.99
CA ALA A 107 -32.86 10.96 -11.37
C ALA A 107 -32.87 9.72 -12.28
N VAL A 108 -31.97 9.68 -13.28
CA VAL A 108 -31.88 8.53 -14.20
C VAL A 108 -31.40 7.28 -13.47
N PHE A 109 -30.43 7.38 -12.57
CA PHE A 109 -30.01 6.28 -11.73
C PHE A 109 -31.19 5.68 -10.95
N LYS A 110 -31.97 6.55 -10.26
CA LYS A 110 -33.11 6.11 -9.48
C LYS A 110 -34.17 5.42 -10.35
N VAL A 111 -34.55 6.04 -11.49
CA VAL A 111 -35.52 5.46 -12.43
C VAL A 111 -35.03 4.10 -12.95
N TYR A 112 -33.74 3.98 -13.28
CA TYR A 112 -33.18 2.71 -13.74
C TYR A 112 -33.27 1.61 -12.67
N VAL A 113 -32.87 1.91 -11.45
CA VAL A 113 -32.88 0.98 -10.31
C VAL A 113 -34.31 0.53 -9.98
N ASP A 114 -35.27 1.46 -9.97
CA ASP A 114 -36.69 1.18 -9.67
C ASP A 114 -37.32 0.35 -10.81
N PHE A 115 -37.10 0.75 -12.07
CA PHE A 115 -37.65 0.07 -13.24
C PHE A 115 -37.10 -1.36 -13.42
N THR A 116 -35.82 -1.58 -13.10
CA THR A 116 -35.18 -2.92 -13.18
C THR A 116 -35.44 -3.79 -11.95
N GLY A 117 -36.18 -3.27 -10.94
CA GLY A 117 -36.47 -4.01 -9.70
C GLY A 117 -35.23 -4.28 -8.84
N LYS A 118 -34.16 -3.49 -9.02
CA LYS A 118 -32.90 -3.66 -8.30
C LYS A 118 -32.81 -2.83 -7.00
N SER A 119 -33.82 -2.00 -6.71
CA SER A 119 -33.83 -1.10 -5.57
C SER A 119 -33.64 -1.79 -4.22
N SER A 120 -34.23 -2.98 -4.03
CA SER A 120 -34.11 -3.80 -2.83
C SER A 120 -32.85 -4.69 -2.80
N LYS A 121 -32.09 -4.73 -3.89
CA LYS A 121 -30.88 -5.55 -4.02
C LYS A 121 -29.60 -4.76 -3.82
N LEU A 122 -29.67 -3.43 -3.73
CA LEU A 122 -28.52 -2.59 -3.45
C LEU A 122 -27.97 -2.91 -2.07
N ARG A 123 -26.65 -3.16 -1.98
CA ARG A 123 -25.96 -3.59 -0.76
C ARG A 123 -25.03 -2.49 -0.24
N ALA A 124 -24.93 -2.40 1.09
CA ALA A 124 -23.91 -1.60 1.73
C ALA A 124 -22.53 -2.22 1.50
N GLY A 125 -21.51 -1.37 1.45
CA GLY A 125 -20.12 -1.80 1.25
C GLY A 125 -19.28 -0.71 0.63
N THR A 126 -17.99 -0.98 0.52
CA THR A 126 -17.05 -0.09 -0.18
C THR A 126 -16.78 -0.66 -1.58
N TYR A 127 -16.97 0.16 -2.59
CA TYR A 127 -16.88 -0.22 -3.99
C TYR A 127 -15.81 0.60 -4.69
N VAL A 128 -15.05 -0.03 -5.56
CA VAL A 128 -14.13 0.65 -6.46
C VAL A 128 -14.81 0.74 -7.83
N LEU A 129 -15.15 1.95 -8.23
CA LEU A 129 -15.86 2.27 -9.47
C LEU A 129 -15.00 3.23 -10.30
N SER A 130 -15.38 3.46 -11.57
CA SER A 130 -14.67 4.40 -12.43
C SER A 130 -15.64 5.13 -13.37
N ARG A 131 -15.22 6.28 -13.91
CA ARG A 131 -16.06 7.12 -14.78
C ARG A 131 -16.34 6.50 -16.14
N ASN A 132 -15.58 5.48 -16.54
CA ASN A 132 -15.84 4.70 -17.76
C ASN A 132 -16.91 3.62 -17.59
N MET A 133 -17.46 3.45 -16.39
CA MET A 133 -18.58 2.55 -16.13
C MET A 133 -19.92 3.22 -16.42
N ASP A 134 -20.86 2.47 -17.03
CA ASP A 134 -22.24 2.91 -17.21
C ASP A 134 -23.11 2.62 -15.96
N ILE A 135 -24.30 3.22 -15.88
CA ILE A 135 -25.22 3.02 -14.75
C ILE A 135 -25.57 1.54 -14.56
N PRO A 136 -25.89 0.74 -15.59
CA PRO A 136 -26.07 -0.70 -15.46
C PRO A 136 -24.95 -1.44 -14.76
N GLN A 137 -23.69 -1.21 -15.20
CA GLN A 137 -22.51 -1.82 -14.61
C GLN A 137 -22.32 -1.44 -13.15
N ILE A 138 -22.44 -0.14 -12.84
CA ILE A 138 -22.35 0.36 -11.45
C ILE A 138 -23.43 -0.28 -10.57
N VAL A 139 -24.68 -0.35 -11.05
CA VAL A 139 -25.79 -0.96 -10.30
C VAL A 139 -25.58 -2.45 -10.11
N ASP A 140 -25.05 -3.18 -11.09
CA ASP A 140 -24.78 -4.62 -10.96
C ASP A 140 -23.70 -4.87 -9.91
N ILE A 141 -22.61 -4.12 -9.93
CA ILE A 141 -21.55 -4.19 -8.90
C ILE A 141 -22.12 -3.94 -7.50
N ILE A 142 -22.96 -2.90 -7.34
CA ILE A 142 -23.57 -2.59 -6.03
C ILE A 142 -24.59 -3.66 -5.61
N CYS A 143 -25.33 -4.27 -6.55
CA CYS A 143 -26.27 -5.35 -6.27
C CYS A 143 -25.61 -6.70 -5.96
N GLU A 144 -24.54 -7.02 -6.64
CA GLU A 144 -23.72 -8.20 -6.31
C GLU A 144 -23.16 -8.06 -4.89
N GLY A 145 -22.92 -6.84 -4.47
CA GLY A 145 -22.36 -6.51 -3.18
C GLY A 145 -20.86 -6.79 -3.18
N ASN A 146 -20.14 -5.88 -2.59
CA ASN A 146 -18.78 -6.17 -2.14
C ASN A 146 -18.91 -6.36 -0.63
N PRO A 147 -19.06 -7.59 -0.11
CA PRO A 147 -18.98 -7.78 1.33
C PRO A 147 -17.66 -7.15 1.76
N PRO A 148 -17.60 -6.45 2.93
CA PRO A 148 -16.35 -5.90 3.40
C PRO A 148 -15.33 -7.05 3.33
N LYS A 149 -14.31 -6.89 2.47
CA LYS A 149 -13.27 -7.90 2.36
C LYS A 149 -12.72 -8.05 3.76
N ALA A 150 -12.66 -9.27 4.23
CA ALA A 150 -12.05 -9.57 5.50
C ALA A 150 -10.64 -8.97 5.51
N THR A 151 -10.32 -8.18 6.50
CA THR A 151 -8.97 -7.66 6.71
C THR A 151 -8.25 -8.54 7.72
N VAL A 152 -6.94 -8.65 7.55
CA VAL A 152 -6.03 -9.30 8.49
C VAL A 152 -5.08 -8.23 8.99
N ARG A 153 -4.92 -8.18 10.31
CA ARG A 153 -3.96 -7.30 10.97
C ARG A 153 -2.73 -8.10 11.36
N PHE A 154 -1.55 -7.57 11.08
CA PHE A 154 -0.28 -8.20 11.45
C PHE A 154 0.73 -7.17 11.92
N THR A 155 1.70 -7.61 12.72
CA THR A 155 2.75 -6.76 13.26
C THR A 155 4.12 -7.33 12.92
N ILE A 156 4.99 -6.48 12.38
CA ILE A 156 6.40 -6.77 12.14
C ILE A 156 7.21 -6.01 13.18
N THR A 157 8.07 -6.74 13.88
CA THR A 157 8.94 -6.19 14.93
C THR A 157 10.19 -5.56 14.33
N GLU A 158 10.67 -4.51 14.98
CA GLU A 158 11.96 -3.88 14.67
C GLU A 158 13.09 -4.92 14.70
N GLY A 159 14.09 -4.75 13.84
CA GLY A 159 15.22 -5.66 13.77
C GLY A 159 14.93 -7.03 13.11
N SER A 160 13.79 -7.20 12.45
CA SER A 160 13.51 -8.39 11.62
C SER A 160 14.18 -8.27 10.26
N ASP A 161 14.89 -9.29 9.79
CA ASP A 161 15.35 -9.38 8.40
C ASP A 161 14.22 -9.84 7.47
N VAL A 162 14.43 -9.81 6.15
CA VAL A 162 13.42 -10.18 5.15
C VAL A 162 12.87 -11.59 5.38
N GLU A 163 13.73 -12.57 5.75
CA GLU A 163 13.29 -13.95 5.99
C GLU A 163 12.44 -14.06 7.27
N ALA A 164 12.83 -13.34 8.33
CA ALA A 164 12.02 -13.26 9.56
C ALA A 164 10.68 -12.58 9.33
N VAL A 165 10.62 -11.53 8.48
CA VAL A 165 9.37 -10.89 8.05
C VAL A 165 8.48 -11.90 7.34
N ALA A 166 9.01 -12.65 6.36
CA ALA A 166 8.26 -13.66 5.62
C ALA A 166 7.70 -14.76 6.56
N ALA A 167 8.55 -15.28 7.46
CA ALA A 167 8.14 -16.26 8.46
C ALA A 167 7.01 -15.72 9.36
N LYS A 168 7.10 -14.45 9.77
CA LYS A 168 6.10 -13.80 10.62
C LYS A 168 4.77 -13.62 9.90
N LEU A 169 4.79 -13.30 8.60
CA LEU A 169 3.58 -13.18 7.78
C LEU A 169 2.87 -14.54 7.63
N ILE A 170 3.62 -15.64 7.53
CA ILE A 170 3.06 -17.00 7.52
C ILE A 170 2.47 -17.34 8.89
N GLU A 171 3.23 -17.12 9.98
CA GLU A 171 2.78 -17.38 11.36
C GLU A 171 1.46 -16.68 11.66
N GLN A 172 1.28 -15.44 11.20
CA GLN A 172 0.08 -14.63 11.39
C GLN A 172 -1.03 -14.91 10.36
N GLY A 173 -0.83 -15.88 9.47
CA GLY A 173 -1.83 -16.30 8.48
C GLY A 173 -2.09 -15.28 7.36
N VAL A 174 -1.15 -14.35 7.15
CA VAL A 174 -1.22 -13.33 6.08
C VAL A 174 -0.78 -13.92 4.74
N LEU A 175 0.27 -14.73 4.75
CA LEU A 175 0.76 -15.49 3.60
C LEU A 175 0.57 -16.99 3.83
N LYS A 176 0.42 -17.74 2.74
CA LYS A 176 0.38 -19.21 2.78
C LYS A 176 1.75 -19.83 2.65
N ASP A 177 2.62 -19.20 1.89
CA ASP A 177 4.03 -19.54 1.69
C ASP A 177 4.83 -18.25 1.44
N ASP A 178 6.13 -18.34 1.49
CA ASP A 178 7.06 -17.21 1.40
C ASP A 178 7.70 -17.02 0.01
N ALA A 179 7.50 -17.97 -0.91
CA ALA A 179 8.27 -18.02 -2.15
C ALA A 179 8.13 -16.75 -3.01
N GLU A 180 6.88 -16.28 -3.22
CA GLU A 180 6.62 -15.05 -3.98
C GLU A 180 7.17 -13.83 -3.24
N PHE A 181 6.94 -13.76 -1.92
CA PHE A 181 7.41 -12.65 -1.08
C PHE A 181 8.93 -12.51 -1.12
N LEU A 182 9.65 -13.60 -0.87
CA LEU A 182 11.12 -13.63 -0.89
C LEU A 182 11.67 -13.33 -2.28
N SER A 183 11.07 -13.87 -3.34
CA SER A 183 11.46 -13.58 -4.72
C SER A 183 11.34 -12.10 -5.07
N LEU A 184 10.23 -11.46 -4.68
CA LEU A 184 9.99 -10.03 -4.89
C LEU A 184 10.96 -9.16 -4.07
N CYS A 185 11.24 -9.53 -2.83
CA CYS A 185 12.21 -8.84 -1.99
C CYS A 185 13.64 -8.97 -2.52
N LYS A 186 13.98 -10.13 -3.09
CA LYS A 186 15.30 -10.40 -3.63
C LYS A 186 15.58 -9.59 -4.89
N SER A 187 14.65 -9.55 -5.84
CA SER A 187 14.86 -8.86 -7.11
C SER A 187 14.65 -7.35 -7.01
N GLY A 188 13.66 -6.89 -6.26
CA GLY A 188 13.25 -5.48 -6.21
C GLY A 188 12.60 -4.95 -7.50
N ASP A 189 12.66 -5.67 -8.62
CA ASP A 189 12.25 -5.21 -9.97
C ASP A 189 10.82 -4.70 -10.04
N ALA A 190 9.92 -5.27 -9.22
CA ALA A 190 8.52 -4.89 -9.17
C ALA A 190 8.27 -3.53 -8.46
N PHE A 191 9.32 -2.90 -7.91
CA PHE A 191 9.25 -1.72 -7.04
C PHE A 191 10.17 -0.57 -7.48
N THR A 192 10.57 -0.56 -8.75
CA THR A 192 11.45 0.49 -9.34
C THR A 192 10.81 1.88 -9.39
N ASP A 193 9.53 2.02 -9.09
CA ASP A 193 8.87 3.31 -8.89
C ASP A 193 9.38 4.02 -7.61
N TYR A 194 9.99 3.29 -6.68
CA TYR A 194 10.67 3.85 -5.51
C TYR A 194 12.11 4.22 -5.88
N ALA A 195 12.47 5.50 -5.70
CA ALA A 195 13.78 6.02 -6.09
C ALA A 195 14.94 5.25 -5.44
N PHE A 196 14.86 4.97 -4.15
CA PHE A 196 15.88 4.21 -3.42
C PHE A 196 16.05 2.78 -3.94
N VAL A 197 14.96 2.09 -4.35
CA VAL A 197 15.06 0.75 -4.95
C VAL A 197 15.82 0.83 -6.28
N LYS A 198 15.48 1.82 -7.10
CA LYS A 198 16.15 2.03 -8.38
C LYS A 198 17.64 2.35 -8.20
N GLU A 199 17.99 3.18 -7.23
CA GLU A 199 19.38 3.53 -6.90
C GLU A 199 20.19 2.29 -6.51
N ILE A 200 19.63 1.40 -5.66
CA ILE A 200 20.26 0.12 -5.28
C ILE A 200 20.48 -0.77 -6.50
N LEU A 201 19.50 -0.90 -7.38
CA LEU A 201 19.61 -1.72 -8.58
C LEU A 201 20.65 -1.15 -9.57
N ASP A 202 20.68 0.16 -9.73
CA ASP A 202 21.68 0.86 -10.55
C ASP A 202 23.10 0.68 -9.97
N GLU A 203 23.27 0.74 -8.63
CA GLU A 203 24.54 0.47 -7.95
C GLU A 203 24.98 -0.98 -8.16
N GLN A 204 24.11 -1.96 -7.99
CA GLN A 204 24.40 -3.38 -8.25
C GLN A 204 24.83 -3.62 -9.70
N ALA A 205 24.18 -2.96 -10.65
CA ALA A 205 24.52 -3.07 -12.07
C ALA A 205 25.91 -2.46 -12.37
N GLN A 206 26.30 -1.41 -11.66
CA GLN A 206 27.60 -0.75 -11.82
C GLN A 206 28.74 -1.51 -11.15
N THR A 207 28.53 -2.02 -9.94
CA THR A 207 29.55 -2.68 -9.12
C THR A 207 29.68 -4.18 -9.41
N GLY A 208 28.63 -4.80 -9.96
CA GLY A 208 28.53 -6.25 -10.13
C GLY A 208 28.30 -7.00 -8.82
N GLN A 209 28.06 -6.30 -7.70
CA GLN A 209 27.81 -6.89 -6.38
C GLN A 209 26.30 -6.91 -6.12
N ALA A 210 25.70 -8.10 -6.07
CA ALA A 210 24.29 -8.27 -5.79
C ALA A 210 24.03 -8.48 -4.30
N ARG A 211 23.03 -7.80 -3.75
CA ARG A 211 22.53 -8.03 -2.38
C ARG A 211 21.74 -9.35 -2.31
N ASP A 212 21.71 -9.96 -1.13
CA ASP A 212 20.86 -11.12 -0.87
C ASP A 212 19.39 -10.79 -1.11
N TYR A 213 18.95 -9.63 -0.59
CA TYR A 213 17.65 -9.03 -0.82
C TYR A 213 17.78 -7.53 -1.09
N VAL A 214 17.27 -7.08 -2.24
CA VAL A 214 17.26 -5.63 -2.60
C VAL A 214 16.45 -4.81 -1.60
N LEU A 215 15.37 -5.40 -1.05
CA LEU A 215 14.46 -4.71 -0.13
C LEU A 215 14.82 -4.89 1.36
N GLU A 216 15.96 -5.53 1.69
CA GLU A 216 16.43 -5.59 3.08
C GLU A 216 16.68 -4.17 3.61
N GLY A 217 16.17 -3.90 4.82
CA GLY A 217 16.23 -2.57 5.45
C GLY A 217 15.05 -1.66 5.18
N TYR A 218 14.20 -1.99 4.19
CA TYR A 218 13.13 -1.12 3.71
C TYR A 218 11.72 -1.62 4.01
N LEU A 219 11.58 -2.84 4.52
CA LEU A 219 10.31 -3.39 4.99
C LEU A 219 10.01 -2.85 6.39
N PHE A 220 9.55 -1.60 6.48
CA PHE A 220 9.46 -0.87 7.74
C PHE A 220 8.66 -1.64 8.80
N PRO A 221 9.17 -1.80 10.03
CA PRO A 221 8.48 -2.48 11.12
C PRO A 221 7.33 -1.62 11.65
N ASP A 222 6.10 -2.16 11.59
CA ASP A 222 4.88 -1.52 12.09
C ASP A 222 3.75 -2.57 12.21
N THR A 223 2.57 -2.11 12.63
CA THR A 223 1.33 -2.87 12.57
C THR A 223 0.53 -2.49 11.34
N TYR A 224 0.28 -3.46 10.48
CA TYR A 224 -0.39 -3.30 9.21
C TYR A 224 -1.76 -3.95 9.19
N GLU A 225 -2.66 -3.40 8.41
CA GLU A 225 -3.93 -4.01 8.05
C GLU A 225 -4.01 -4.15 6.53
N VAL A 226 -4.26 -5.36 6.04
CA VAL A 226 -4.42 -5.68 4.62
C VAL A 226 -5.67 -6.52 4.41
N TYR A 227 -6.16 -6.57 3.17
CA TYR A 227 -7.21 -7.54 2.85
C TYR A 227 -6.69 -8.97 2.97
N ALA A 228 -7.54 -9.91 3.40
CA ALA A 228 -7.16 -11.30 3.60
C ALA A 228 -6.71 -12.02 2.30
N ASP A 229 -7.03 -11.44 1.14
CA ASP A 229 -6.60 -11.90 -0.19
C ASP A 229 -5.49 -11.02 -0.79
N ALA A 230 -4.81 -10.20 0.01
CA ALA A 230 -3.74 -9.33 -0.47
C ALA A 230 -2.56 -10.16 -1.01
N SER A 231 -2.05 -9.77 -2.17
CA SER A 231 -0.85 -10.38 -2.75
C SER A 231 0.40 -9.99 -1.98
N ALA A 232 1.47 -10.79 -2.08
CA ALA A 232 2.77 -10.47 -1.53
C ALA A 232 3.26 -9.08 -1.98
N LYS A 233 3.06 -8.73 -3.26
CA LYS A 233 3.38 -7.41 -3.80
C LYS A 233 2.63 -6.29 -3.07
N THR A 234 1.35 -6.46 -2.77
CA THR A 234 0.53 -5.46 -2.05
C THR A 234 1.04 -5.25 -0.63
N ILE A 235 1.42 -6.34 0.06
CA ILE A 235 1.97 -6.31 1.42
C ILE A 235 3.30 -5.57 1.43
N ILE A 236 4.24 -5.95 0.56
CA ILE A 236 5.55 -5.29 0.42
C ILE A 236 5.36 -3.81 0.13
N ASN A 237 4.53 -3.46 -0.87
CA ASN A 237 4.28 -2.06 -1.22
C ASN A 237 3.79 -1.23 -0.04
N LYS A 238 2.94 -1.80 0.82
CA LYS A 238 2.45 -1.12 2.02
C LYS A 238 3.57 -0.86 3.03
N MET A 239 4.53 -1.78 3.16
CA MET A 239 5.70 -1.63 4.04
C MET A 239 6.69 -0.60 3.49
N LEU A 240 6.92 -0.57 2.16
CA LEU A 240 7.76 0.44 1.50
C LEU A 240 7.14 1.84 1.58
N MET A 241 5.82 1.95 1.44
CA MET A 241 5.12 3.24 1.64
C MET A 241 5.25 3.75 3.08
N GLN A 242 5.20 2.84 4.07
CA GLN A 242 5.41 3.20 5.47
C GLN A 242 6.85 3.67 5.72
N PHE A 243 7.85 3.02 5.10
CA PHE A 243 9.22 3.50 5.13
C PHE A 243 9.32 4.95 4.63
N LEU A 244 8.74 5.26 3.47
CA LEU A 244 8.73 6.63 2.93
C LEU A 244 7.97 7.63 3.82
N ALA A 245 6.91 7.19 4.48
CA ALA A 245 6.17 8.06 5.42
C ALA A 245 7.01 8.41 6.67
N VAL A 246 7.93 7.52 7.05
CA VAL A 246 8.86 7.73 8.17
C VAL A 246 10.11 8.48 7.74
N PHE A 247 10.71 8.07 6.62
CA PHE A 247 11.93 8.68 6.08
C PHE A 247 11.57 9.95 5.30
N SER A 248 11.28 11.01 6.06
CA SER A 248 10.76 12.30 5.58
C SER A 248 11.83 13.12 4.83
N ASP A 249 11.38 14.20 4.16
CA ASP A 249 12.26 15.16 3.52
C ASP A 249 13.28 15.77 4.51
N GLU A 250 12.91 15.91 5.79
CA GLU A 250 13.79 16.35 6.87
C GLU A 250 14.94 15.36 7.08
N TYR A 251 14.65 14.04 7.09
CA TYR A 251 15.67 13.00 7.23
C TYR A 251 16.57 12.93 6.00
N ILE A 252 16.02 13.12 4.80
CA ILE A 252 16.82 13.21 3.56
C ILE A 252 17.79 14.41 3.63
N ALA A 253 17.30 15.57 4.03
CA ALA A 253 18.14 16.76 4.19
C ALA A 253 19.24 16.55 5.24
N ARG A 254 18.90 15.92 6.37
CA ARG A 254 19.88 15.62 7.43
C ARG A 254 20.91 14.58 6.98
N ALA A 255 20.54 13.57 6.22
CA ALA A 255 21.46 12.60 5.63
C ALA A 255 22.49 13.31 4.72
N GLN A 256 22.02 14.25 3.88
CA GLN A 256 22.89 15.06 3.02
C GLN A 256 23.88 15.93 3.81
N GLU A 257 23.48 16.50 4.96
CA GLU A 257 24.39 17.23 5.85
C GLU A 257 25.49 16.33 6.43
N LEU A 258 25.20 15.03 6.59
CA LEU A 258 26.16 14.02 7.05
C LEU A 258 26.97 13.38 5.92
N ASP A 259 26.79 13.84 4.67
CA ASP A 259 27.38 13.24 3.47
C ASP A 259 27.03 11.75 3.29
N MET A 260 25.77 11.37 3.66
CA MET A 260 25.24 10.01 3.58
C MET A 260 24.08 9.92 2.60
N SER A 261 24.04 8.84 1.84
CA SER A 261 22.84 8.46 1.06
C SER A 261 21.74 7.93 1.97
N THR A 262 20.50 7.84 1.47
CA THR A 262 19.40 7.14 2.18
C THR A 262 19.80 5.71 2.54
N ASP A 263 20.48 5.03 1.64
CA ASP A 263 20.93 3.64 1.84
C ASP A 263 22.00 3.54 2.94
N ASP A 264 22.94 4.49 3.01
CA ASP A 264 23.94 4.52 4.09
C ASP A 264 23.30 4.72 5.45
N VAL A 265 22.29 5.60 5.54
CA VAL A 265 21.53 5.78 6.78
C VAL A 265 20.82 4.49 7.19
N VAL A 266 20.20 3.78 6.23
CA VAL A 266 19.49 2.52 6.52
C VAL A 266 20.47 1.41 6.92
N LYS A 267 21.64 1.30 6.26
CA LYS A 267 22.71 0.37 6.65
C LYS A 267 23.19 0.64 8.08
N LEU A 268 23.48 1.90 8.39
CA LEU A 268 23.92 2.30 9.73
C LEU A 268 22.83 2.04 10.77
N ALA A 269 21.59 2.42 10.48
CA ALA A 269 20.44 2.16 11.35
C ALA A 269 20.23 0.66 11.62
N ALA A 270 20.44 -0.19 10.61
CA ALA A 270 20.35 -1.65 10.75
C ALA A 270 21.41 -2.22 11.71
N LEU A 271 22.63 -1.67 11.70
CA LEU A 271 23.68 -2.01 12.66
C LEU A 271 23.30 -1.54 14.06
N ILE A 272 22.90 -0.27 14.22
CA ILE A 272 22.47 0.30 15.51
C ILE A 272 21.32 -0.50 16.12
N GLU A 273 20.31 -0.87 15.33
CA GLU A 273 19.13 -1.66 15.76
C GLU A 273 19.53 -3.01 16.38
N LYS A 274 20.62 -3.61 15.89
CA LYS A 274 21.09 -4.91 16.37
C LYS A 274 22.02 -4.82 17.57
N GLU A 275 22.64 -3.65 17.82
CA GLU A 275 23.60 -3.47 18.91
C GLU A 275 22.96 -2.81 20.13
N ALA A 276 22.09 -1.79 19.95
CA ALA A 276 21.46 -1.07 21.03
C ALA A 276 20.17 -1.75 21.51
N LYS A 277 19.98 -1.84 22.84
CA LYS A 277 18.75 -2.34 23.47
C LYS A 277 18.08 -1.28 24.34
N VAL A 278 18.86 -0.46 24.99
CA VAL A 278 18.39 0.60 25.88
C VAL A 278 18.23 1.90 25.08
N GLY A 279 17.20 2.69 25.42
CA GLY A 279 16.83 3.88 24.62
C GLY A 279 17.97 4.87 24.39
N ASP A 280 18.74 5.18 25.42
CA ASP A 280 19.82 6.16 25.36
C ASP A 280 21.06 5.63 24.65
N ASP A 281 21.23 4.32 24.53
CA ASP A 281 22.38 3.72 23.85
C ASP A 281 22.30 3.86 22.32
N PHE A 282 21.12 4.03 21.74
CA PHE A 282 20.98 4.16 20.27
C PHE A 282 21.82 5.32 19.71
N ALA A 283 21.71 6.51 20.30
CA ALA A 283 22.46 7.68 19.86
C ALA A 283 23.98 7.55 20.14
N LYS A 284 24.38 6.91 21.25
CA LYS A 284 25.77 6.67 21.62
C LYS A 284 26.43 5.62 20.73
N VAL A 285 25.76 4.52 20.44
CA VAL A 285 26.23 3.51 19.47
C VAL A 285 26.38 4.12 18.09
N SER A 286 25.41 4.96 17.68
CA SER A 286 25.50 5.73 16.45
C SER A 286 26.76 6.61 16.41
N ALA A 287 27.04 7.36 17.49
CA ALA A 287 28.24 8.20 17.59
C ALA A 287 29.53 7.40 17.43
N VAL A 288 29.63 6.23 18.07
CA VAL A 288 30.78 5.33 17.90
C VAL A 288 30.92 4.90 16.44
N PHE A 289 29.85 4.52 15.76
CA PHE A 289 29.92 4.12 14.36
C PHE A 289 30.27 5.30 13.43
N HIS A 290 29.75 6.50 13.67
CA HIS A 290 30.15 7.70 12.93
C HIS A 290 31.64 8.01 13.12
N ASN A 291 32.17 7.90 14.36
CA ASN A 291 33.58 8.08 14.63
C ASN A 291 34.44 7.02 13.93
N ARG A 292 34.02 5.77 13.91
CA ARG A 292 34.70 4.70 13.16
C ARG A 292 34.70 4.94 11.64
N LEU A 293 33.58 5.41 11.07
CA LEU A 293 33.51 5.79 9.66
C LEU A 293 34.54 6.92 9.37
N LYS A 294 34.54 7.95 10.18
CA LYS A 294 35.49 9.09 10.07
C LYS A 294 36.95 8.65 10.21
N ALA A 295 37.24 7.67 11.09
CA ALA A 295 38.55 7.11 11.32
C ALA A 295 38.98 6.05 10.32
N ASP A 296 38.14 5.74 9.30
CA ASP A 296 38.35 4.66 8.33
C ASP A 296 38.58 3.29 9.00
N MET A 297 37.80 3.00 10.04
CA MET A 297 37.81 1.74 10.80
C MET A 297 36.69 0.80 10.35
N PRO A 298 36.84 -0.52 10.49
CA PRO A 298 35.71 -1.45 10.33
C PRO A 298 34.70 -1.25 11.46
N MET A 299 33.39 -1.52 11.20
CA MET A 299 32.34 -1.40 12.24
C MET A 299 32.46 -2.46 13.35
N GLU A 300 33.02 -3.61 13.03
CA GLU A 300 33.25 -4.75 13.95
C GLU A 300 31.97 -5.27 14.63
N SER A 301 30.81 -5.15 13.96
CA SER A 301 29.53 -5.61 14.50
C SER A 301 29.34 -7.11 14.26
N ASP A 302 29.20 -7.89 15.32
CA ASP A 302 28.87 -9.32 15.27
C ASP A 302 27.46 -9.55 14.64
N ALA A 303 26.62 -8.52 14.55
CA ALA A 303 25.33 -8.59 13.89
C ALA A 303 25.48 -8.93 12.39
N SER A 304 26.55 -8.47 11.75
CA SER A 304 26.85 -8.84 10.35
C SER A 304 27.10 -10.34 10.19
N LEU A 305 27.77 -10.98 11.13
CA LEU A 305 27.98 -12.44 11.12
C LEU A 305 26.67 -13.20 11.37
N ARG A 306 25.80 -12.69 12.25
CA ARG A 306 24.46 -13.28 12.47
C ARG A 306 23.63 -13.27 11.21
N TYR A 307 23.71 -12.19 10.42
CA TYR A 307 23.04 -12.09 9.13
C TYR A 307 23.61 -13.08 8.11
N ILE A 308 24.94 -13.16 7.98
CA ILE A 308 25.62 -14.03 7.01
C ILE A 308 25.34 -15.51 7.31
N PHE A 309 25.52 -15.94 8.55
CA PHE A 309 25.40 -17.35 8.94
C PHE A 309 24.01 -17.76 9.41
N LYS A 310 23.07 -16.82 9.55
CA LYS A 310 21.70 -17.05 10.08
C LYS A 310 21.72 -17.81 11.44
N GLN A 311 22.69 -17.46 12.28
CA GLN A 311 22.91 -18.07 13.58
C GLN A 311 22.95 -16.99 14.67
N ASN A 312 22.31 -17.28 15.80
CA ASN A 312 22.36 -16.41 16.99
C ASN A 312 23.27 -17.04 18.04
N ILE A 313 24.59 -16.90 17.86
CA ILE A 313 25.62 -17.40 18.76
C ILE A 313 26.45 -16.23 19.33
N LEU A 314 27.01 -16.44 20.52
CA LEU A 314 27.86 -15.45 21.20
C LEU A 314 29.34 -15.57 20.82
N ASN A 315 29.80 -16.80 20.49
CA ASN A 315 31.19 -17.06 20.23
C ASN A 315 31.40 -17.51 18.78
N TRP A 316 31.91 -16.60 17.95
CA TRP A 316 32.25 -16.84 16.55
C TRP A 316 33.67 -17.42 16.45
N THR A 317 33.83 -18.45 15.63
CA THR A 317 35.17 -19.00 15.33
C THR A 317 35.98 -18.01 14.52
N GLN A 318 37.31 -18.11 14.55
CA GLN A 318 38.19 -17.25 13.76
C GLN A 318 37.90 -17.36 12.26
N THR A 319 37.55 -18.56 11.75
CA THR A 319 37.17 -18.74 10.35
C THR A 319 35.88 -17.96 9.98
N GLN A 320 34.90 -17.98 10.86
CA GLN A 320 33.64 -17.22 10.62
C GLN A 320 33.88 -15.70 10.69
N ARG A 321 34.73 -15.24 11.61
CA ARG A 321 35.11 -13.82 11.69
C ARG A 321 35.86 -13.31 10.45
N GLN A 322 36.56 -14.20 9.74
CA GLN A 322 37.33 -13.91 8.53
C GLN A 322 36.56 -14.29 7.24
N ASP A 323 35.24 -14.50 7.32
CA ASP A 323 34.42 -14.75 6.15
C ASP A 323 34.50 -13.61 5.14
N GLU A 324 34.65 -13.94 3.84
CA GLU A 324 34.84 -12.98 2.76
C GLU A 324 33.52 -12.35 2.26
N SER A 325 32.40 -12.60 2.94
CA SER A 325 31.12 -11.97 2.58
C SER A 325 31.24 -10.45 2.60
N PRO A 326 30.74 -9.75 1.59
CA PRO A 326 30.77 -8.27 1.56
C PRO A 326 29.89 -7.63 2.63
N TYR A 327 29.08 -8.38 3.34
CA TYR A 327 28.34 -7.96 4.53
C TYR A 327 29.19 -7.96 5.81
N ASN A 328 30.37 -8.59 5.80
CA ASN A 328 31.19 -8.76 6.99
C ASN A 328 31.88 -7.46 7.41
N THR A 329 31.26 -6.75 8.34
CA THR A 329 31.79 -5.48 8.90
C THR A 329 32.94 -5.65 9.88
N ILE A 330 33.39 -6.88 10.16
CA ILE A 330 34.60 -7.16 10.94
C ILE A 330 35.84 -7.10 10.05
N VAL A 331 35.73 -7.59 8.81
CA VAL A 331 36.85 -7.65 7.86
C VAL A 331 36.92 -6.40 7.01
N TYR A 332 35.75 -5.95 6.53
CA TYR A 332 35.67 -4.82 5.60
C TYR A 332 35.28 -3.53 6.33
N LYS A 333 35.91 -2.42 5.91
CA LYS A 333 35.59 -1.08 6.38
C LYS A 333 34.25 -0.61 5.81
N GLY A 334 33.63 0.36 6.48
CA GLY A 334 32.37 0.93 6.09
C GLY A 334 31.15 0.10 6.55
N LEU A 335 30.01 0.35 5.92
CA LEU A 335 28.71 -0.13 6.38
C LEU A 335 28.32 -1.52 5.84
N GLY A 336 29.19 -2.16 5.04
CA GLY A 336 28.88 -3.42 4.36
C GLY A 336 28.07 -3.21 3.08
N LEU A 337 27.75 -4.31 2.37
CA LEU A 337 27.08 -4.28 1.07
C LEU A 337 25.64 -3.75 1.14
N GLY A 338 24.93 -4.05 2.21
CA GLY A 338 23.55 -3.65 2.40
C GLY A 338 23.10 -3.76 3.85
N PRO A 339 21.88 -3.31 4.17
CA PRO A 339 21.31 -3.50 5.51
C PRO A 339 21.23 -4.98 5.89
N ILE A 340 21.32 -5.28 7.18
CA ILE A 340 21.25 -6.62 7.73
C ILE A 340 19.94 -6.91 8.46
N THR A 341 19.05 -5.93 8.49
CA THR A 341 17.74 -6.03 9.14
C THR A 341 16.91 -4.80 8.76
N ASN A 342 15.60 -4.83 9.04
CA ASN A 342 14.71 -3.68 8.90
C ASN A 342 14.68 -2.89 10.21
N PRO A 343 15.31 -1.70 10.25
CA PRO A 343 15.42 -0.89 11.45
C PRO A 343 14.11 -0.18 11.78
N GLY A 344 13.86 0.07 13.07
CA GLY A 344 12.79 0.92 13.55
C GLY A 344 13.11 2.41 13.43
N ARG A 345 12.09 3.24 13.69
CA ARG A 345 12.24 4.72 13.66
C ARG A 345 13.38 5.20 14.55
N ARG A 346 13.51 4.67 15.76
CA ARG A 346 14.54 5.07 16.72
C ARG A 346 15.96 4.87 16.19
N ALA A 347 16.21 3.73 15.54
CA ALA A 347 17.51 3.44 14.96
C ALA A 347 17.83 4.37 13.77
N ILE A 348 16.81 4.68 12.93
CA ILE A 348 16.95 5.64 11.83
C ILE A 348 17.24 7.06 12.38
N GLU A 349 16.50 7.49 13.39
CA GLU A 349 16.74 8.78 14.06
C GLU A 349 18.13 8.83 14.69
N ALA A 350 18.56 7.77 15.36
CA ALA A 350 19.90 7.70 15.93
C ALA A 350 20.99 7.75 14.86
N ALA A 351 20.80 7.09 13.71
CA ALA A 351 21.77 7.16 12.60
C ALA A 351 21.92 8.58 12.04
N LEU A 352 20.86 9.39 12.07
CA LEU A 352 20.86 10.78 11.62
C LEU A 352 21.29 11.77 12.70
N TYR A 353 21.05 11.45 13.96
CA TYR A 353 21.32 12.33 15.11
C TYR A 353 22.13 11.56 16.17
N PRO A 354 23.42 11.29 15.91
CA PRO A 354 24.31 10.68 16.89
C PRO A 354 24.46 11.56 18.12
N ASP A 355 24.86 10.99 19.26
CA ASP A 355 25.15 11.72 20.48
C ASP A 355 26.38 12.65 20.24
N GLU A 356 26.12 13.97 20.30
CA GLU A 356 27.11 14.99 19.95
C GLU A 356 28.34 14.93 20.86
N ALA A 357 28.17 14.71 22.19
CA ALA A 357 29.27 14.63 23.13
C ALA A 357 30.14 13.41 22.83
N PHE A 358 29.53 12.25 22.47
CA PHE A 358 30.29 11.05 22.10
C PHE A 358 31.02 11.20 20.76
N VAL A 359 30.46 11.98 19.83
CA VAL A 359 31.17 12.32 18.57
C VAL A 359 32.34 13.22 18.84
N GLU A 360 32.18 14.32 19.62
CA GLU A 360 33.24 15.26 19.95
C GLU A 360 34.35 14.64 20.78
N GLU A 361 33.99 13.74 21.70
CA GLU A 361 34.95 13.06 22.57
C GLU A 361 35.59 11.82 21.93
N GLU A 362 35.24 11.50 20.67
CA GLU A 362 35.84 10.45 19.86
C GLU A 362 35.74 9.04 20.48
N TYR A 363 34.56 8.67 21.02
CA TYR A 363 34.32 7.29 21.46
C TYR A 363 34.37 6.34 20.25
N LEU A 364 35.14 5.26 20.35
CA LEU A 364 35.38 4.30 19.27
C LEU A 364 34.94 2.86 19.58
N PHE A 365 34.67 2.55 20.85
CA PHE A 365 34.40 1.20 21.31
C PHE A 365 33.20 1.18 22.25
N PHE A 366 32.47 0.07 22.21
CA PHE A 366 31.46 -0.29 23.21
C PHE A 366 31.45 -1.78 23.46
N VAL A 367 30.95 -2.20 24.62
CA VAL A 367 30.74 -3.60 24.98
C VAL A 367 29.54 -3.74 25.90
N LEU A 368 28.88 -4.88 25.86
CA LEU A 368 27.76 -5.17 26.77
C LEU A 368 28.26 -5.09 28.23
N LYS A 369 27.62 -4.24 29.04
CA LYS A 369 27.92 -4.10 30.46
C LYS A 369 27.22 -5.19 31.25
N TYR A 370 25.89 -5.29 31.13
CA TYR A 370 25.10 -6.26 31.86
C TYR A 370 24.10 -6.96 30.96
N GLY A 371 24.09 -8.31 30.98
CA GLY A 371 23.17 -9.12 30.18
C GLY A 371 21.68 -8.89 30.51
N TRP A 372 21.38 -8.61 31.78
CA TRP A 372 20.00 -8.42 32.26
C TRP A 372 19.40 -7.02 31.98
N THR A 373 20.23 -5.98 31.78
CA THR A 373 19.75 -4.65 31.39
C THR A 373 19.93 -4.39 29.91
N GLY A 374 20.98 -4.96 29.31
CA GLY A 374 21.41 -4.67 27.94
C GLY A 374 22.18 -3.36 27.80
N GLU A 375 22.55 -2.70 28.90
CA GLU A 375 23.37 -1.49 28.94
C GLU A 375 24.75 -1.74 28.36
N LEU A 376 25.35 -0.68 27.76
CA LEU A 376 26.67 -0.71 27.16
C LEU A 376 27.67 0.08 28.01
N ALA A 377 28.92 -0.35 27.98
CA ALA A 377 30.06 0.42 28.45
C ALA A 377 30.87 0.89 27.25
N TYR A 378 31.30 2.15 27.28
CA TYR A 378 31.91 2.81 26.13
C TYR A 378 33.41 3.13 26.43
N ALA A 379 34.24 3.16 25.38
CA ALA A 379 35.66 3.50 25.51
C ALA A 379 36.16 4.26 24.27
N LYS A 380 37.21 5.09 24.48
CA LYS A 380 37.87 5.87 23.42
C LYS A 380 39.09 5.13 22.85
N THR A 381 39.72 4.26 23.64
CA THR A 381 40.91 3.51 23.26
C THR A 381 40.67 2.01 23.38
N ASN A 382 41.52 1.23 22.68
CA ASN A 382 41.45 -0.23 22.76
C ASN A 382 41.81 -0.74 24.17
N GLU A 383 42.73 -0.10 24.84
CA GLU A 383 43.14 -0.47 26.20
C GLU A 383 41.97 -0.33 27.18
N ALA A 384 41.23 0.78 27.13
CA ALA A 384 40.06 1.01 27.98
C ALA A 384 38.90 0.05 27.58
N HIS A 385 38.81 -0.30 26.30
CA HIS A 385 37.83 -1.31 25.84
C HIS A 385 38.17 -2.70 26.42
N ASP A 386 39.46 -3.11 26.40
CA ASP A 386 39.90 -4.39 26.94
C ASP A 386 39.67 -4.45 28.48
N GLU A 387 39.85 -3.33 29.19
CA GLU A 387 39.49 -3.21 30.60
C GLU A 387 37.98 -3.40 30.82
N ASN A 388 37.12 -2.79 30.01
CA ASN A 388 35.67 -2.99 30.06
C ASN A 388 35.31 -4.46 29.77
N VAL A 389 35.91 -5.11 28.76
CA VAL A 389 35.72 -6.50 28.46
C VAL A 389 36.09 -7.40 29.64
N ALA A 390 37.27 -7.16 30.26
CA ALA A 390 37.73 -7.93 31.40
C ALA A 390 36.76 -7.78 32.60
N GLN A 391 36.25 -6.58 32.83
CA GLN A 391 35.35 -6.26 33.93
C GLN A 391 33.94 -6.87 33.75
N TYR A 392 33.36 -6.72 32.55
CA TYR A 392 31.95 -7.00 32.33
C TYR A 392 31.64 -8.36 31.69
N SER A 393 32.62 -9.05 31.07
CA SER A 393 32.38 -10.33 30.38
C SER A 393 31.75 -11.41 31.26
N GLN A 394 32.01 -11.44 32.54
CA GLN A 394 31.38 -12.35 33.50
C GLN A 394 29.86 -12.20 33.63
N TYR A 395 29.29 -11.02 33.22
CA TYR A 395 27.88 -10.69 33.36
C TYR A 395 27.08 -10.87 32.06
N TRP A 396 27.72 -11.13 30.92
CA TRP A 396 27.05 -11.12 29.61
C TRP A 396 25.99 -12.22 29.43
N ALA A 397 26.23 -13.39 30.04
CA ALA A 397 25.32 -14.52 29.97
C ALA A 397 24.21 -14.48 31.04
N MET A 398 24.24 -13.52 31.96
CA MET A 398 23.30 -13.41 33.05
C MET A 398 22.01 -12.72 32.58
N THR A 399 20.85 -13.34 32.81
CA THR A 399 19.54 -12.80 32.48
C THR A 399 18.88 -12.11 33.67
N GLU A 400 19.41 -12.29 34.88
CA GLU A 400 18.92 -11.70 36.12
C GLU A 400 20.09 -11.08 36.91
N LYS A 401 19.81 -9.96 37.60
CA LYS A 401 20.79 -9.28 38.46
C LYS A 401 21.18 -10.20 39.63
N PRO A 402 22.47 -10.49 39.84
CA PRO A 402 22.92 -11.28 40.99
C PRO A 402 22.50 -10.64 42.31
N ALA A 403 22.11 -11.45 43.30
CA ALA A 403 21.61 -10.96 44.59
C ALA A 403 22.68 -10.21 45.41
N ASP A 404 23.94 -10.49 45.17
CA ASP A 404 25.13 -9.89 45.80
C ASP A 404 25.78 -8.77 44.95
N PHE A 405 25.14 -8.43 43.81
CA PHE A 405 25.65 -7.40 42.92
C PHE A 405 25.62 -6.02 43.58
N LYS A 406 26.79 -5.37 43.65
CA LYS A 406 26.92 -3.99 44.10
C LYS A 406 27.15 -3.12 42.87
N GLU A 407 26.27 -2.11 42.67
CA GLU A 407 26.52 -1.07 41.67
C GLU A 407 27.77 -0.30 42.06
N GLU A 408 28.70 -0.15 41.11
CA GLU A 408 29.80 0.79 41.28
C GLU A 408 29.16 2.19 41.26
N THR A 409 29.24 2.88 42.40
CA THR A 409 28.97 4.31 42.46
C THR A 409 30.02 5.00 41.58
N GLN A 410 29.56 5.64 40.47
CA GLN A 410 30.45 6.62 39.82
C GLN A 410 30.87 7.65 40.87
N GLU A 411 32.15 7.62 41.26
CA GLU A 411 32.75 8.75 41.93
C GLU A 411 32.87 9.84 40.85
N ASP A 412 32.06 10.88 40.99
CA ASP A 412 32.18 12.12 40.24
C ASP A 412 33.55 12.72 40.59
N ASP A 413 34.52 12.64 39.65
CA ASP A 413 35.73 13.45 39.65
C ASP A 413 35.66 14.52 38.55
#